data_2052b056a0029d6b6b2ed34e794bbb41
#
_entry.id   2052b056a0029d6b6b2ed34e794bbb41
#
_cell.length_a   1.000
_cell.length_b   1.000
_cell.length_c   1.000
_cell.angle_alpha   90.00
_cell.angle_beta   90.00
_cell.angle_gamma   90.00
#
_symmetry.space_group_name_H-M   'P 1'
#
loop_
_entity.id
_entity.type
_entity.pdbx_description
1 polymer ?
#
loop_
_entity_poly.entity_id
_entity_poly.type
_entity_poly.pdbx_seq_one_letter_code
_entity_poly.pdbx_strand_id
1 'polypeptide(L)'
;MNLKFILDAVPYTLSGRMRVSGGHLPVAGHTVPTDFIGVGVTTADNPLVDDYVLERLAELGISQVRVDFTYGDMAGPVARLLDRLLATDIQVLLHLVQPFEEVKRINTPAGQVAWREFVSSTATRYGERLWAIEVGSTINRRRWSGYDTESFFTSWSIAYDEIKSRNIRLAGPNISDFEPLWNIAVLTRLKQEGKL
;
A
#
# COMPACT_ATOMS: atom_id res chain seq x y z
N MET A 1 11.25 -17.54 -4.19
CA MET A 1 9.88 -17.73 -4.74
C MET A 1 9.55 -19.21 -4.61
N ASN A 2 8.43 -19.56 -4.00
CA ASN A 2 8.02 -20.95 -3.82
C ASN A 2 7.49 -21.47 -5.16
N LEU A 3 8.02 -22.60 -5.65
CA LEU A 3 7.62 -23.22 -6.93
C LEU A 3 6.09 -23.45 -7.00
N LYS A 4 5.48 -23.87 -5.90
CA LYS A 4 4.04 -24.04 -5.79
C LYS A 4 3.27 -22.75 -6.13
N PHE A 5 3.73 -21.62 -5.63
CA PHE A 5 3.13 -20.32 -5.88
C PHE A 5 3.14 -19.91 -7.37
N ILE A 6 4.22 -20.27 -8.09
CA ILE A 6 4.28 -20.07 -9.55
C ILE A 6 3.34 -21.04 -10.26
N LEU A 7 3.34 -22.31 -9.84
CA LEU A 7 2.50 -23.34 -10.45
C LEU A 7 1.01 -23.02 -10.32
N ASP A 8 0.60 -22.37 -9.23
CA ASP A 8 -0.80 -21.93 -9.04
C ASP A 8 -1.20 -20.82 -10.03
N ALA A 9 -0.24 -20.03 -10.54
CA ALA A 9 -0.47 -19.01 -11.57
C ALA A 9 -0.48 -19.59 -13.01
N VAL A 10 0.14 -20.74 -13.24
CA VAL A 10 0.29 -21.35 -14.58
C VAL A 10 -1.05 -21.62 -15.26
N PRO A 11 -2.07 -22.24 -14.61
CA PRO A 11 -3.36 -22.48 -15.25
C PRO A 11 -4.03 -21.19 -15.71
N TYR A 12 -3.92 -20.13 -14.93
CA TYR A 12 -4.47 -18.82 -15.27
C TYR A 12 -3.75 -18.19 -16.46
N THR A 13 -2.41 -18.28 -16.46
CA THR A 13 -1.56 -17.79 -17.54
C THR A 13 -1.83 -18.53 -18.85
N LEU A 14 -1.98 -19.87 -18.78
CA LEU A 14 -2.23 -20.73 -19.95
C LEU A 14 -3.68 -20.66 -20.44
N SER A 15 -4.63 -20.24 -19.62
CA SER A 15 -6.05 -20.17 -19.97
C SER A 15 -6.37 -19.12 -21.05
N GLY A 16 -5.41 -18.30 -21.43
CA GLY A 16 -5.59 -17.17 -22.36
C GLY A 16 -6.48 -16.04 -21.82
N ARG A 17 -6.94 -16.14 -20.56
CA ARG A 17 -7.75 -15.09 -19.88
C ARG A 17 -6.96 -13.82 -19.62
N MET A 18 -5.62 -13.88 -19.75
CA MET A 18 -4.74 -12.73 -19.77
C MET A 18 -4.63 -12.06 -21.16
N ARG A 19 -5.36 -12.49 -22.13
CA ARG A 19 -5.46 -11.68 -23.35
C ARG A 19 -6.05 -10.34 -22.93
N VAL A 20 -5.19 -9.33 -22.84
CA VAL A 20 -5.60 -7.97 -23.00
C VAL A 20 -6.37 -7.99 -24.31
N SER A 21 -7.69 -7.97 -24.23
CA SER A 21 -8.48 -7.76 -25.44
C SER A 21 -7.94 -6.46 -26.01
N GLY A 22 -7.33 -6.54 -27.21
CA GLY A 22 -6.79 -5.37 -27.90
C GLY A 22 -7.91 -4.44 -28.35
N GLY A 23 -8.78 -4.08 -27.42
CA GLY A 23 -9.63 -2.93 -27.55
C GLY A 23 -8.67 -1.76 -27.74
N HIS A 24 -8.71 -1.14 -28.91
CA HIS A 24 -8.08 0.14 -29.09
C HIS A 24 -8.52 1.01 -27.92
N LEU A 25 -7.58 1.31 -27.00
CA LEU A 25 -7.81 2.41 -26.08
C LEU A 25 -8.15 3.59 -26.99
N PRO A 26 -9.32 4.19 -26.87
CA PRO A 26 -9.64 5.35 -27.66
C PRO A 26 -8.64 6.44 -27.30
N VAL A 27 -7.64 6.60 -28.14
CA VAL A 27 -6.56 7.59 -27.95
C VAL A 27 -7.04 9.00 -28.20
N ALA A 28 -8.24 9.14 -28.79
CA ALA A 28 -8.79 10.44 -29.12
C ALA A 28 -9.69 10.96 -28.00
N GLY A 29 -9.29 12.03 -27.35
CA GLY A 29 -10.15 12.89 -26.54
C GLY A 29 -10.15 12.68 -25.04
N HIS A 30 -9.27 11.85 -24.48
CA HIS A 30 -9.11 11.78 -23.04
C HIS A 30 -8.18 12.90 -22.55
N THR A 31 -8.76 13.91 -21.92
CA THR A 31 -8.00 14.83 -21.08
C THR A 31 -7.47 14.05 -19.88
N VAL A 32 -6.18 14.15 -19.63
CA VAL A 32 -5.59 13.64 -18.37
C VAL A 32 -6.27 14.42 -17.24
N PRO A 33 -6.85 13.73 -16.22
CA PRO A 33 -7.39 14.41 -15.06
C PRO A 33 -6.36 15.31 -14.41
N THR A 34 -6.78 16.44 -13.86
CA THR A 34 -5.85 17.38 -13.17
C THR A 34 -5.23 16.77 -11.92
N ASP A 35 -5.86 15.74 -11.36
CA ASP A 35 -5.43 14.96 -10.20
C ASP A 35 -4.76 13.62 -10.58
N PHE A 36 -4.25 13.51 -11.81
CA PHE A 36 -3.61 12.27 -12.28
C PHE A 36 -2.26 11.99 -11.60
N ILE A 37 -1.58 13.04 -11.15
CA ILE A 37 -0.24 12.91 -10.55
C ILE A 37 -0.33 13.01 -9.03
N GLY A 38 0.14 11.97 -8.33
CA GLY A 38 0.41 11.99 -6.91
C GLY A 38 1.91 11.89 -6.63
N VAL A 39 2.37 12.39 -5.50
CA VAL A 39 3.77 12.36 -5.09
C VAL A 39 3.95 11.72 -3.71
N GLY A 40 5.07 11.00 -3.53
CA GLY A 40 5.51 10.57 -2.21
C GLY A 40 6.10 11.73 -1.44
N VAL A 41 5.69 11.94 -0.19
CA VAL A 41 6.21 12.97 0.69
C VAL A 41 6.72 12.38 1.99
N THR A 42 7.70 13.06 2.57
CA THR A 42 8.29 12.72 3.87
C THR A 42 8.58 13.99 4.66
N THR A 43 8.96 13.84 5.91
CA THR A 43 9.29 14.93 6.82
C THR A 43 10.55 14.63 7.63
N ALA A 44 10.92 15.55 8.51
CA ALA A 44 12.01 15.43 9.47
C ALA A 44 11.58 15.93 10.84
N ASP A 45 12.48 15.88 11.83
CA ASP A 45 12.19 16.38 13.18
C ASP A 45 11.86 17.89 13.19
N ASN A 46 12.50 18.66 12.30
CA ASN A 46 12.23 20.08 12.17
C ASN A 46 10.85 20.35 11.51
N PRO A 47 9.90 20.98 12.20
CA PRO A 47 8.56 21.29 11.69
C PRO A 47 8.56 22.19 10.43
N LEU A 48 9.60 22.97 10.19
CA LEU A 48 9.72 23.80 8.98
C LEU A 48 9.79 22.96 7.68
N VAL A 49 10.16 21.68 7.79
CA VAL A 49 10.12 20.76 6.66
C VAL A 49 8.67 20.51 6.23
N ASP A 50 7.75 20.45 7.17
CA ASP A 50 6.32 20.28 6.86
C ASP A 50 5.77 21.52 6.14
N ASP A 51 6.18 22.73 6.58
CA ASP A 51 5.80 24.00 5.92
C ASP A 51 6.27 23.98 4.46
N TYR A 52 7.54 23.65 4.25
CA TYR A 52 8.10 23.53 2.92
C TYR A 52 7.36 22.52 2.05
N VAL A 53 7.02 21.34 2.59
CA VAL A 53 6.28 20.31 1.85
C VAL A 53 4.91 20.84 1.43
N LEU A 54 4.15 21.45 2.34
CA LEU A 54 2.81 21.97 2.05
C LEU A 54 2.86 23.11 1.04
N GLU A 55 3.82 24.03 1.15
CA GLU A 55 4.03 25.12 0.19
C GLU A 55 4.34 24.55 -1.21
N ARG A 56 5.26 23.58 -1.32
CA ARG A 56 5.61 22.98 -2.63
C ARG A 56 4.43 22.24 -3.25
N LEU A 57 3.64 21.51 -2.47
CA LEU A 57 2.44 20.85 -2.96
C LEU A 57 1.44 21.87 -3.53
N ALA A 58 1.22 22.98 -2.81
CA ALA A 58 0.34 24.04 -3.26
C ALA A 58 0.84 24.72 -4.54
N GLU A 59 2.13 25.07 -4.63
CA GLU A 59 2.73 25.69 -5.82
C GLU A 59 2.67 24.81 -7.05
N LEU A 60 2.83 23.49 -6.88
CA LEU A 60 2.80 22.52 -7.95
C LEU A 60 1.36 22.07 -8.31
N GLY A 61 0.36 22.49 -7.56
CA GLY A 61 -1.02 22.07 -7.74
C GLY A 61 -1.23 20.57 -7.47
N ILE A 62 -0.41 19.98 -6.59
CA ILE A 62 -0.52 18.56 -6.24
C ILE A 62 -1.62 18.37 -5.19
N SER A 63 -2.60 17.57 -5.51
CA SER A 63 -3.74 17.24 -4.64
C SER A 63 -3.74 15.81 -4.10
N GLN A 64 -2.75 15.00 -4.47
CA GLN A 64 -2.64 13.60 -4.04
C GLN A 64 -1.24 13.30 -3.55
N VAL A 65 -1.13 12.74 -2.34
CA VAL A 65 0.15 12.37 -1.75
C VAL A 65 0.13 10.94 -1.22
N ARG A 66 1.31 10.33 -1.20
CA ARG A 66 1.58 9.07 -0.50
C ARG A 66 2.54 9.33 0.64
N VAL A 67 2.18 8.85 1.82
CA VAL A 67 2.99 8.96 3.04
C VAL A 67 3.32 7.55 3.52
N ASP A 68 4.60 7.27 3.75
CA ASP A 68 5.03 6.04 4.41
C ASP A 68 4.88 6.19 5.93
N PHE A 69 4.32 5.18 6.58
CA PHE A 69 4.00 5.18 8.01
C PHE A 69 4.36 3.85 8.65
N THR A 70 5.12 3.89 9.73
CA THR A 70 5.62 2.68 10.39
C THR A 70 5.34 2.68 11.90
N TYR A 71 5.68 1.62 12.60
CA TYR A 71 5.31 1.36 14.00
C TYR A 71 5.64 2.49 14.98
N GLY A 72 6.74 3.20 14.79
CA GLY A 72 7.15 4.31 15.65
C GLY A 72 6.50 5.66 15.34
N ASP A 73 5.76 5.77 14.25
CA ASP A 73 5.34 7.08 13.70
C ASP A 73 4.12 7.70 14.38
N MET A 74 3.39 6.95 15.22
CA MET A 74 2.12 7.40 15.83
C MET A 74 2.22 8.68 16.67
N ALA A 75 3.41 9.04 17.13
CA ALA A 75 3.67 10.27 17.88
C ALA A 75 4.87 11.06 17.34
N GLY A 76 5.39 10.69 16.18
CA GLY A 76 6.60 11.26 15.58
C GLY A 76 6.32 12.34 14.53
N PRO A 77 7.37 12.80 13.86
CA PRO A 77 7.28 13.81 12.80
C PRO A 77 6.31 13.44 11.68
N VAL A 78 6.26 12.14 11.32
CA VAL A 78 5.38 11.66 10.24
C VAL A 78 3.90 11.83 10.63
N ALA A 79 3.53 11.54 11.89
CA ALA A 79 2.17 11.80 12.38
C ALA A 79 1.83 13.29 12.33
N ARG A 80 2.79 14.17 12.68
CA ARG A 80 2.62 15.63 12.59
C ARG A 80 2.35 16.07 11.15
N LEU A 81 3.17 15.63 10.19
CA LEU A 81 2.94 15.93 8.78
C LEU A 81 1.59 15.38 8.31
N LEU A 82 1.26 14.14 8.67
CA LEU A 82 0.00 13.50 8.29
C LEU A 82 -1.21 14.27 8.82
N ASP A 83 -1.20 14.68 10.09
CA ASP A 83 -2.28 15.50 10.68
C ASP A 83 -2.44 16.84 9.94
N ARG A 84 -1.35 17.47 9.49
CA ARG A 84 -1.36 18.70 8.70
C ARG A 84 -1.91 18.49 7.29
N LEU A 85 -1.48 17.44 6.60
CA LEU A 85 -2.01 17.08 5.27
C LEU A 85 -3.51 16.81 5.34
N LEU A 86 -3.96 16.07 6.34
CA LEU A 86 -5.37 15.73 6.55
C LEU A 86 -6.23 16.93 7.01
N ALA A 87 -5.63 18.06 7.35
CA ALA A 87 -6.33 19.33 7.60
C ALA A 87 -6.53 20.16 6.31
N THR A 88 -6.08 19.68 5.16
CA THR A 88 -6.25 20.30 3.84
C THR A 88 -7.15 19.42 2.95
N ASP A 89 -7.40 19.85 1.71
CA ASP A 89 -8.15 19.09 0.72
C ASP A 89 -7.28 18.02 -0.01
N ILE A 90 -6.04 17.81 0.44
CA ILE A 90 -5.12 16.84 -0.14
C ILE A 90 -5.59 15.42 0.18
N GLN A 91 -5.70 14.59 -0.85
CA GLN A 91 -6.00 13.17 -0.71
C GLN A 91 -4.74 12.41 -0.30
N VAL A 92 -4.80 11.69 0.80
CA VAL A 92 -3.66 10.94 1.34
C VAL A 92 -3.85 9.45 1.17
N LEU A 93 -2.90 8.82 0.44
CA LEU A 93 -2.67 7.38 0.46
C LEU A 93 -1.65 7.08 1.56
N LEU A 94 -2.07 6.43 2.64
CA LEU A 94 -1.20 6.07 3.74
C LEU A 94 -0.63 4.66 3.54
N HIS A 95 0.66 4.56 3.29
CA HIS A 95 1.34 3.27 3.11
C HIS A 95 1.89 2.77 4.45
N LEU A 96 1.34 1.66 4.93
CA LEU A 96 1.80 1.01 6.15
C LEU A 96 3.04 0.17 5.86
N VAL A 97 4.18 0.67 6.32
CA VAL A 97 5.48 0.01 6.15
C VAL A 97 5.78 -0.83 7.38
N GLN A 98 5.87 -2.14 7.19
CA GLN A 98 6.37 -3.04 8.22
C GLN A 98 7.90 -3.01 8.22
N PRO A 99 8.55 -2.72 9.37
CA PRO A 99 10.00 -2.78 9.46
C PRO A 99 10.54 -4.16 9.09
N PHE A 100 11.70 -4.22 8.45
CA PHE A 100 12.29 -5.44 7.90
C PHE A 100 12.37 -6.60 8.91
N GLU A 101 12.77 -6.31 10.16
CA GLU A 101 12.85 -7.32 11.21
C GLU A 101 11.46 -7.76 11.72
N GLU A 102 10.48 -6.87 11.71
CA GLU A 102 9.10 -7.20 12.09
C GLU A 102 8.41 -8.06 11.03
N VAL A 103 8.72 -7.84 9.75
CA VAL A 103 8.26 -8.73 8.68
C VAL A 103 8.71 -10.17 8.90
N LYS A 104 9.94 -10.38 9.35
CA LYS A 104 10.46 -11.73 9.66
C LYS A 104 9.73 -12.40 10.83
N ARG A 105 9.18 -11.59 11.75
CA ARG A 105 8.47 -12.07 12.94
C ARG A 105 6.97 -12.26 12.72
N ILE A 106 6.43 -11.84 11.57
CA ILE A 106 4.98 -11.84 11.34
C ILE A 106 4.33 -13.22 11.42
N ASN A 107 5.08 -14.28 11.19
CA ASN A 107 4.58 -15.65 11.33
C ASN A 107 4.59 -16.15 12.79
N THR A 108 5.00 -15.32 13.75
CA THR A 108 4.88 -15.59 15.19
C THR A 108 3.63 -14.93 15.78
N PRO A 109 3.03 -15.51 16.84
CA PRO A 109 1.87 -14.89 17.50
C PRO A 109 2.13 -13.43 17.93
N ALA A 110 3.30 -13.15 18.50
CA ALA A 110 3.67 -11.81 18.95
C ALA A 110 3.79 -10.81 17.77
N GLY A 111 4.38 -11.23 16.65
CA GLY A 111 4.48 -10.40 15.44
C GLY A 111 3.11 -10.10 14.82
N GLN A 112 2.21 -11.08 14.83
CA GLN A 112 0.83 -10.88 14.35
C GLN A 112 0.04 -9.91 15.24
N VAL A 113 0.19 -10.02 16.56
CA VAL A 113 -0.42 -9.09 17.51
C VAL A 113 0.09 -7.67 17.28
N ALA A 114 1.40 -7.48 17.23
CA ALA A 114 2.01 -6.15 17.02
C ALA A 114 1.55 -5.51 15.69
N TRP A 115 1.51 -6.29 14.61
CA TRP A 115 1.02 -5.81 13.31
C TRP A 115 -0.46 -5.44 13.36
N ARG A 116 -1.29 -6.27 13.96
CA ARG A 116 -2.72 -6.02 14.14
C ARG A 116 -2.97 -4.74 14.93
N GLU A 117 -2.28 -4.56 16.06
CA GLU A 117 -2.39 -3.37 16.90
C GLU A 117 -2.00 -2.10 16.14
N PHE A 118 -0.91 -2.14 15.39
CA PHE A 118 -0.48 -1.02 14.56
C PHE A 118 -1.50 -0.66 13.48
N VAL A 119 -1.97 -1.65 12.70
CA VAL A 119 -2.97 -1.44 11.64
C VAL A 119 -4.27 -0.92 12.24
N SER A 120 -4.77 -1.55 13.31
CA SER A 120 -6.01 -1.18 13.99
C SER A 120 -5.95 0.24 14.55
N SER A 121 -4.87 0.59 15.25
CA SER A 121 -4.66 1.93 15.82
C SER A 121 -4.59 3.00 14.74
N THR A 122 -3.87 2.72 13.65
CA THR A 122 -3.75 3.64 12.51
C THR A 122 -5.10 3.83 11.80
N ALA A 123 -5.81 2.75 11.54
CA ALA A 123 -7.13 2.79 10.91
C ALA A 123 -8.15 3.53 11.79
N THR A 124 -8.09 3.35 13.11
CA THR A 124 -8.96 4.06 14.05
C THR A 124 -8.66 5.56 14.09
N ARG A 125 -7.39 5.95 14.10
CA ARG A 125 -7.01 7.37 14.20
C ARG A 125 -7.23 8.15 12.91
N TYR A 126 -6.95 7.53 11.76
CA TYR A 126 -6.85 8.24 10.49
C TYR A 126 -7.82 7.77 9.40
N GLY A 127 -8.34 6.55 9.51
CA GLY A 127 -8.98 5.83 8.41
C GLY A 127 -10.09 6.58 7.69
N GLU A 128 -10.97 7.28 8.42
CA GLU A 128 -12.09 8.04 7.85
C GLU A 128 -11.65 9.25 7.01
N ARG A 129 -10.44 9.77 7.28
CA ARG A 129 -9.88 10.94 6.59
C ARG A 129 -8.95 10.57 5.44
N LEU A 130 -8.55 9.31 5.33
CA LEU A 130 -7.65 8.84 4.29
C LEU A 130 -8.39 8.54 2.99
N TRP A 131 -7.73 8.79 1.87
CA TRP A 131 -8.20 8.29 0.59
C TRP A 131 -8.15 6.76 0.52
N ALA A 132 -7.04 6.16 0.96
CA ALA A 132 -6.88 4.71 1.13
C ALA A 132 -5.71 4.40 2.08
N ILE A 133 -5.67 3.15 2.56
CA ILE A 133 -4.49 2.57 3.21
C ILE A 133 -3.85 1.57 2.25
N GLU A 134 -2.54 1.71 2.03
CA GLU A 134 -1.75 0.79 1.22
C GLU A 134 -0.99 -0.18 2.11
N VAL A 135 -0.99 -1.47 1.74
CA VAL A 135 -0.28 -2.53 2.46
C VAL A 135 0.60 -3.34 1.52
N GLY A 136 1.79 -3.66 1.99
CA GLY A 136 2.82 -4.36 1.23
C GLY A 136 3.84 -3.39 0.65
N SER A 137 5.10 -3.71 0.81
CA SER A 137 6.22 -2.92 0.30
C SER A 137 7.13 -3.83 -0.50
N THR A 138 7.14 -3.68 -1.83
CA THR A 138 8.10 -4.39 -2.70
C THR A 138 8.11 -5.90 -2.44
N ILE A 139 6.95 -6.52 -2.28
CA ILE A 139 6.78 -7.89 -1.76
C ILE A 139 7.51 -8.96 -2.57
N ASN A 140 7.81 -8.69 -3.84
CA ASN A 140 8.59 -9.54 -4.72
C ASN A 140 10.12 -9.37 -4.57
N ARG A 141 10.57 -8.48 -3.71
CA ARG A 141 11.98 -8.15 -3.46
C ARG A 141 12.38 -8.45 -2.01
N ARG A 142 12.44 -9.73 -1.64
CA ARG A 142 12.70 -10.21 -0.28
C ARG A 142 13.89 -9.55 0.41
N ARG A 143 14.97 -9.26 -0.34
CA ARG A 143 16.16 -8.62 0.22
C ARG A 143 15.91 -7.20 0.72
N TRP A 144 14.87 -6.54 0.22
CA TRP A 144 14.53 -5.15 0.51
C TRP A 144 13.38 -5.07 1.50
N SER A 145 12.34 -5.86 1.29
CA SER A 145 11.13 -5.82 2.10
C SER A 145 11.13 -6.79 3.29
N GLY A 146 11.96 -7.83 3.24
CA GLY A 146 11.90 -8.92 4.21
C GLY A 146 10.83 -9.97 3.93
N TYR A 147 9.83 -9.66 3.14
CA TYR A 147 8.73 -10.59 2.85
C TYR A 147 9.20 -11.85 2.11
N ASP A 148 8.75 -12.98 2.59
CA ASP A 148 8.52 -14.15 1.76
C ASP A 148 7.03 -14.28 1.45
N THR A 149 6.66 -15.31 0.71
CA THR A 149 5.27 -15.49 0.27
C THR A 149 4.31 -15.59 1.45
N GLU A 150 4.62 -16.39 2.47
CA GLU A 150 3.71 -16.64 3.58
C GLU A 150 3.64 -15.44 4.54
N SER A 151 4.76 -14.79 4.81
CA SER A 151 4.80 -13.59 5.64
C SER A 151 4.00 -12.44 5.03
N PHE A 152 4.03 -12.30 3.70
CA PHE A 152 3.19 -11.31 3.03
C PHE A 152 1.69 -11.64 3.19
N PHE A 153 1.26 -12.87 2.90
CA PHE A 153 -0.16 -13.22 3.00
C PHE A 153 -0.68 -13.14 4.43
N THR A 154 0.16 -13.47 5.42
CA THR A 154 -0.18 -13.27 6.84
C THR A 154 -0.38 -11.79 7.16
N SER A 155 0.56 -10.93 6.75
CA SER A 155 0.45 -9.47 6.95
C SER A 155 -0.76 -8.89 6.25
N TRP A 156 -0.98 -9.27 4.98
CA TRP A 156 -2.13 -8.81 4.19
C TRP A 156 -3.45 -9.23 4.83
N SER A 157 -3.56 -10.50 5.22
CA SER A 157 -4.79 -11.03 5.81
C SER A 157 -5.20 -10.27 7.07
N ILE A 158 -4.24 -10.00 7.96
CA ILE A 158 -4.48 -9.22 9.17
C ILE A 158 -4.92 -7.80 8.83
N ALA A 159 -4.20 -7.13 7.93
CA ALA A 159 -4.53 -5.76 7.53
C ALA A 159 -5.88 -5.69 6.80
N TYR A 160 -6.18 -6.64 5.93
CA TYR A 160 -7.46 -6.72 5.23
C TYR A 160 -8.63 -6.75 6.22
N ASP A 161 -8.57 -7.64 7.22
CA ASP A 161 -9.64 -7.80 8.20
C ASP A 161 -9.83 -6.51 9.01
N GLU A 162 -8.76 -5.85 9.45
CA GLU A 162 -8.82 -4.62 10.24
C GLU A 162 -9.32 -3.41 9.42
N ILE A 163 -8.91 -3.29 8.17
CA ILE A 163 -9.23 -2.15 7.31
C ILE A 163 -10.65 -2.28 6.75
N LYS A 164 -11.01 -3.46 6.24
CA LYS A 164 -12.34 -3.70 5.65
C LYS A 164 -13.45 -3.67 6.68
N SER A 165 -13.22 -4.14 7.92
CA SER A 165 -14.22 -4.03 9.00
C SER A 165 -14.63 -2.60 9.32
N ARG A 166 -13.80 -1.62 8.95
CA ARG A 166 -14.05 -0.18 9.12
C ARG A 166 -14.50 0.52 7.85
N ASN A 167 -14.76 -0.24 6.77
CA ASN A 167 -15.14 0.29 5.45
C ASN A 167 -14.11 1.27 4.85
N ILE A 168 -12.83 1.08 5.17
CA ILE A 168 -11.73 1.87 4.63
C ILE A 168 -11.27 1.23 3.32
N ARG A 169 -10.88 2.06 2.34
CA ARG A 169 -10.32 1.59 1.07
C ARG A 169 -8.92 1.02 1.31
N LEU A 170 -8.70 -0.23 0.88
CA LEU A 170 -7.41 -0.89 0.91
C LEU A 170 -6.77 -0.89 -0.48
N ALA A 171 -5.51 -0.50 -0.57
CA ALA A 171 -4.69 -0.53 -1.77
C ALA A 171 -3.53 -1.53 -1.63
N GLY A 172 -3.06 -2.07 -2.75
CA GLY A 172 -1.99 -3.05 -2.85
C GLY A 172 -2.42 -4.28 -3.65
N PRO A 173 -1.58 -5.32 -3.69
CA PRO A 173 -0.23 -5.43 -3.14
C PRO A 173 0.77 -4.54 -3.91
N ASN A 174 1.80 -4.08 -3.24
CA ASN A 174 2.87 -3.31 -3.88
C ASN A 174 3.93 -4.28 -4.46
N ILE A 175 3.86 -4.52 -5.75
CA ILE A 175 4.81 -5.35 -6.50
C ILE A 175 5.67 -4.42 -7.35
N SER A 176 6.98 -4.44 -7.09
CA SER A 176 7.93 -3.63 -7.85
C SER A 176 8.18 -4.21 -9.22
N ASP A 177 8.42 -3.33 -10.17
CA ASP A 177 8.67 -3.62 -11.57
C ASP A 177 7.49 -4.32 -12.27
N PHE A 178 7.61 -4.49 -13.56
CA PHE A 178 6.61 -5.21 -14.33
C PHE A 178 6.87 -6.72 -14.23
N GLU A 179 6.31 -7.36 -13.19
CA GLU A 179 6.39 -8.81 -12.98
C GLU A 179 5.00 -9.48 -13.07
N PRO A 180 4.50 -9.78 -14.28
CA PRO A 180 3.14 -10.31 -14.48
C PRO A 180 2.85 -11.57 -13.68
N LEU A 181 3.79 -12.50 -13.59
CA LEU A 181 3.60 -13.77 -12.88
C LEU A 181 3.39 -13.55 -11.37
N TRP A 182 4.11 -12.59 -10.78
CA TRP A 182 3.91 -12.22 -9.39
C TRP A 182 2.52 -11.60 -9.16
N ASN A 183 2.15 -10.65 -10.01
CA ASN A 183 0.83 -10.01 -9.93
C ASN A 183 -0.30 -11.04 -10.02
N ILE A 184 -0.24 -11.94 -11.03
CA ILE A 184 -1.25 -12.96 -11.23
C ILE A 184 -1.32 -13.92 -10.03
N ALA A 185 -0.18 -14.42 -9.57
CA ALA A 185 -0.14 -15.38 -8.48
C ALA A 185 -0.69 -14.78 -7.18
N VAL A 186 -0.28 -13.54 -6.85
CA VAL A 186 -0.76 -12.85 -5.65
C VAL A 186 -2.26 -12.57 -5.74
N LEU A 187 -2.72 -11.95 -6.82
CA LEU A 187 -4.14 -11.62 -6.99
C LEU A 187 -5.03 -12.88 -7.04
N THR A 188 -4.55 -13.97 -7.67
CA THR A 188 -5.26 -15.24 -7.70
C THR A 188 -5.45 -15.80 -6.29
N ARG A 189 -4.40 -15.82 -5.48
CA ARG A 189 -4.47 -16.31 -4.10
C ARG A 189 -5.35 -15.42 -3.24
N LEU A 190 -5.20 -14.11 -3.31
CA LEU A 190 -6.05 -13.17 -2.56
C LEU A 190 -7.53 -13.34 -2.92
N LYS A 191 -7.84 -13.55 -4.19
CA LYS A 191 -9.20 -13.82 -4.65
C LYS A 191 -9.73 -15.15 -4.10
N GLN A 192 -8.92 -16.22 -4.10
CA GLN A 192 -9.30 -17.53 -3.55
C GLN A 192 -9.56 -17.46 -2.04
N GLU A 193 -8.82 -16.61 -1.32
CA GLU A 193 -8.98 -16.39 0.11
C GLU A 193 -10.10 -15.39 0.45
N GLY A 194 -10.76 -14.79 -0.56
CA GLY A 194 -11.78 -13.76 -0.37
C GLY A 194 -11.23 -12.45 0.20
N LYS A 195 -9.96 -12.17 -0.04
CA LYS A 195 -9.21 -11.03 0.52
C LYS A 195 -8.69 -10.05 -0.56
N LEU A 196 -9.44 -9.94 -1.66
CA LEU A 196 -9.16 -9.02 -2.75
C LEU A 196 -10.07 -7.79 -2.69
#